data_be1b3b98fae0aac3cf6858bfcc3404b6
#
_entry.id   be1b3b98fae0aac3cf6858bfcc3404b6
#
_cell.length_a   1.000
_cell.length_b   1.000
_cell.length_c   1.000
_cell.angle_alpha   90.00
_cell.angle_beta   90.00
_cell.angle_gamma   90.00
#
_symmetry.space_group_name_H-M   'P 1'
#
loop_
_entity.id
_entity.type
_entity.pdbx_description
1 polymer ?
#
loop_
_entity_poly.entity_id
_entity_poly.type
_entity_poly.pdbx_seq_one_letter_code
_entity_poly.pdbx_strand_id
1 'polypeptide(L)'
;MENKVFNKNKFFVDIKYEPHDKQWLFHNSTTRFRLLVCGRRWGKTKCAAYECLSYLVSNKNKRFWVVGPTYDLANKIFREVYWTLHRCLPRFISESSEARMYIRLINGCEVFGKSADNPVSLIGEGLDGVFIDEAAKMKREVWEEAIRPTLADRNGFAVFTTTPFGRNWLFELFTKGQDSLVVDWESWQFGTVTNPYIPASEVELARLSLPDRAFRQEWLGEFIDDNGSVFRGVKECIDTTLKKINSVSNPQIFEQPQDGRMYVGGVDLAKHEDFTVIIIARADNKTVVYFDRFNQIDWNLQKERIKKASLLYNNARLVVDCRGVGDGIFDDLKRLQVNVEPFNLSSNAIKEQL
;
A
#
# COMPACT_ATOMS: atom_id res chain seq x y z
N MET A 1 2.34 49.93 8.17
CA MET A 1 1.40 49.04 7.46
C MET A 1 1.17 47.83 8.35
N GLU A 2 -0.03 47.72 8.91
CA GLU A 2 -0.38 46.56 9.72
C GLU A 2 -0.14 45.28 8.92
N ASN A 3 0.61 44.36 9.48
CA ASN A 3 0.75 43.00 8.95
C ASN A 3 -0.60 42.29 9.04
N LYS A 4 -1.43 42.43 8.02
CA LYS A 4 -2.70 41.70 7.93
C LYS A 4 -2.34 40.20 7.94
N VAL A 5 -2.63 39.56 9.05
CA VAL A 5 -2.51 38.08 9.16
C VAL A 5 -3.38 37.44 8.08
N PHE A 6 -2.81 36.57 7.27
CA PHE A 6 -3.53 35.83 6.24
C PHE A 6 -4.64 34.98 6.87
N ASN A 7 -5.87 35.20 6.45
CA ASN A 7 -7.04 34.45 6.91
C ASN A 7 -7.39 33.37 5.86
N LYS A 8 -7.02 32.13 6.13
CA LYS A 8 -7.26 30.98 5.24
C LYS A 8 -8.75 30.76 4.96
N ASN A 9 -9.63 30.92 5.96
CA ASN A 9 -11.07 30.74 5.80
C ASN A 9 -11.64 31.78 4.82
N LYS A 10 -11.30 33.05 5.02
CA LYS A 10 -11.72 34.12 4.11
C LYS A 10 -11.20 33.89 2.70
N PHE A 11 -9.94 33.47 2.58
CA PHE A 11 -9.33 33.17 1.29
C PHE A 11 -10.08 32.04 0.57
N PHE A 12 -10.46 30.96 1.25
CA PHE A 12 -11.21 29.86 0.65
C PHE A 12 -12.61 30.30 0.20
N VAL A 13 -13.30 31.15 0.96
CA VAL A 13 -14.58 31.75 0.55
C VAL A 13 -14.39 32.57 -0.71
N ASP A 14 -13.38 33.47 -0.74
CA ASP A 14 -13.11 34.37 -1.87
C ASP A 14 -12.84 33.59 -3.18
N ILE A 15 -12.21 32.42 -3.11
CA ILE A 15 -11.94 31.55 -4.26
C ILE A 15 -13.01 30.48 -4.49
N LYS A 16 -14.13 30.55 -3.76
CA LYS A 16 -15.28 29.62 -3.85
C LYS A 16 -14.90 28.15 -3.58
N TYR A 17 -14.07 27.93 -2.58
CA TYR A 17 -13.77 26.60 -2.06
C TYR A 17 -14.43 26.42 -0.69
N GLU A 18 -15.26 25.39 -0.59
CA GLU A 18 -15.98 25.04 0.63
C GLU A 18 -15.48 23.66 1.11
N PRO A 19 -14.48 23.63 1.98
CA PRO A 19 -14.02 22.38 2.57
C PRO A 19 -15.05 21.83 3.55
N HIS A 20 -15.31 20.54 3.49
CA HIS A 20 -16.13 19.88 4.51
C HIS A 20 -15.34 19.69 5.82
N ASP A 21 -16.03 19.37 6.94
CA ASP A 21 -15.47 19.36 8.29
C ASP A 21 -14.16 18.56 8.40
N LYS A 22 -14.08 17.39 7.74
CA LYS A 22 -12.86 16.57 7.78
C LYS A 22 -11.69 17.15 7.00
N GLN A 23 -11.97 17.93 5.93
CA GLN A 23 -10.93 18.71 5.23
C GLN A 23 -10.44 19.86 6.09
N TRP A 24 -11.31 20.48 6.88
CA TRP A 24 -10.91 21.51 7.84
C TRP A 24 -9.94 21.02 8.90
N LEU A 25 -10.06 19.78 9.37
CA LEU A 25 -9.07 19.20 10.31
C LEU A 25 -7.66 19.24 9.70
N PHE A 26 -7.55 18.87 8.42
CA PHE A 26 -6.28 18.91 7.70
C PHE A 26 -5.81 20.36 7.44
N HIS A 27 -6.68 21.26 6.99
CA HIS A 27 -6.33 22.64 6.67
C HIS A 27 -5.92 23.47 7.89
N ASN A 28 -6.39 23.11 9.07
CA ASN A 28 -6.05 23.79 10.33
C ASN A 28 -4.72 23.29 10.94
N SER A 29 -4.21 22.17 10.47
CA SER A 29 -2.90 21.68 10.94
C SER A 29 -1.76 22.52 10.39
N THR A 30 -0.78 22.80 11.26
CA THR A 30 0.47 23.49 10.93
C THR A 30 1.68 22.57 11.02
N THR A 31 1.45 21.27 11.27
CA THR A 31 2.49 20.26 11.40
C THR A 31 3.32 20.18 10.11
N ARG A 32 4.62 20.00 10.27
CA ARG A 32 5.58 20.04 9.14
C ARG A 32 5.35 18.94 8.12
N PHE A 33 5.06 17.72 8.57
CA PHE A 33 4.80 16.55 7.72
C PHE A 33 3.38 16.06 7.97
N ARG A 34 2.56 16.11 6.94
CA ARG A 34 1.13 15.83 7.02
C ARG A 34 0.74 14.75 6.01
N LEU A 35 0.11 13.68 6.48
CA LEU A 35 -0.33 12.56 5.64
C LEU A 35 -1.84 12.37 5.70
N LEU A 36 -2.51 12.55 4.57
CA LEU A 36 -3.95 12.41 4.40
C LEU A 36 -4.27 11.13 3.60
N VAL A 37 -4.72 10.11 4.30
CA VAL A 37 -5.09 8.81 3.74
C VAL A 37 -6.60 8.72 3.63
N CYS A 38 -7.14 8.61 2.40
CA CYS A 38 -8.58 8.61 2.23
C CYS A 38 -9.05 7.63 1.14
N GLY A 39 -10.29 7.21 1.27
CA GLY A 39 -11.00 6.51 0.21
C GLY A 39 -11.07 7.33 -1.08
N ARG A 40 -11.36 6.68 -2.20
CA ARG A 40 -11.58 7.35 -3.49
C ARG A 40 -12.76 8.32 -3.39
N ARG A 41 -12.72 9.40 -4.17
CA ARG A 41 -13.77 10.45 -4.20
C ARG A 41 -13.94 11.22 -2.88
N TRP A 42 -13.10 11.02 -1.89
CA TRP A 42 -13.14 11.81 -0.65
C TRP A 42 -12.79 13.30 -0.86
N GLY A 43 -12.07 13.63 -1.92
CA GLY A 43 -11.65 15.00 -2.22
C GLY A 43 -10.22 15.34 -1.79
N LYS A 44 -9.36 14.35 -1.55
CA LYS A 44 -7.96 14.52 -1.11
C LYS A 44 -7.10 15.37 -2.06
N THR A 45 -7.17 15.12 -3.38
CA THR A 45 -6.44 15.88 -4.41
C THR A 45 -6.85 17.34 -4.40
N LYS A 46 -8.16 17.63 -4.31
CA LYS A 46 -8.71 18.97 -4.20
C LYS A 46 -8.23 19.64 -2.90
N CYS A 47 -8.31 18.95 -1.77
CA CYS A 47 -7.82 19.42 -0.48
C CYS A 47 -6.34 19.84 -0.55
N ALA A 48 -5.46 19.01 -1.13
CA ALA A 48 -4.05 19.34 -1.33
C ALA A 48 -3.83 20.55 -2.26
N ALA A 49 -4.61 20.66 -3.33
CA ALA A 49 -4.51 21.78 -4.26
C ALA A 49 -4.85 23.12 -3.60
N TYR A 50 -5.92 23.17 -2.80
CA TYR A 50 -6.32 24.39 -2.09
C TYR A 50 -5.40 24.70 -0.91
N GLU A 51 -4.82 23.69 -0.29
CA GLU A 51 -3.74 23.90 0.67
C GLU A 51 -2.52 24.54 -0.01
N CYS A 52 -2.10 24.03 -1.18
CA CYS A 52 -1.03 24.59 -1.99
C CYS A 52 -1.32 26.08 -2.36
N LEU A 53 -2.54 26.37 -2.82
CA LEU A 53 -2.98 27.73 -3.11
C LEU A 53 -2.85 28.67 -1.91
N SER A 54 -3.22 28.20 -0.72
CA SER A 54 -3.11 29.00 0.49
C SER A 54 -1.66 29.37 0.81
N TYR A 55 -0.71 28.45 0.60
CA TYR A 55 0.72 28.72 0.77
C TYR A 55 1.29 29.65 -0.31
N LEU A 56 0.90 29.46 -1.57
CA LEU A 56 1.33 30.32 -2.68
C LEU A 56 0.94 31.78 -2.46
N VAL A 57 -0.28 32.02 -1.96
CA VAL A 57 -0.80 33.39 -1.80
C VAL A 57 -0.35 34.03 -0.49
N SER A 58 -0.20 33.27 0.59
CA SER A 58 0.14 33.79 1.91
C SER A 58 1.63 34.07 2.14
N ASN A 59 2.50 33.57 1.28
CA ASN A 59 3.96 33.67 1.44
C ASN A 59 4.59 34.61 0.39
N LYS A 60 5.92 34.77 0.46
CA LYS A 60 6.73 35.54 -0.51
C LYS A 60 8.01 34.76 -0.83
N ASN A 61 8.40 34.75 -2.11
CA ASN A 61 9.66 34.16 -2.59
C ASN A 61 9.85 32.70 -2.15
N LYS A 62 8.75 31.91 -2.17
CA LYS A 62 8.74 30.52 -1.77
C LYS A 62 8.61 29.60 -2.99
N ARG A 63 9.26 28.44 -2.92
CA ARG A 63 9.25 27.43 -3.99
C ARG A 63 8.56 26.16 -3.51
N PHE A 64 7.59 25.72 -4.31
CA PHE A 64 6.79 24.53 -4.03
C PHE A 64 6.82 23.55 -5.18
N TRP A 65 6.75 22.28 -4.85
CA TRP A 65 6.49 21.24 -5.84
C TRP A 65 5.15 20.57 -5.59
N VAL A 66 4.52 20.17 -6.71
CA VAL A 66 3.43 19.20 -6.75
C VAL A 66 3.99 17.95 -7.43
N VAL A 67 4.01 16.82 -6.73
CA VAL A 67 4.61 15.58 -7.20
C VAL A 67 3.57 14.48 -7.26
N GLY A 68 3.59 13.70 -8.34
CA GLY A 68 2.79 12.47 -8.47
C GLY A 68 3.64 11.31 -8.95
N PRO A 69 3.18 10.06 -8.81
CA PRO A 69 3.85 8.88 -9.35
C PRO A 69 4.18 9.02 -10.82
N THR A 70 3.28 9.59 -11.60
CA THR A 70 3.45 9.90 -13.03
C THR A 70 3.15 11.37 -13.28
N TYR A 71 3.55 11.87 -14.45
CA TYR A 71 3.23 13.25 -14.88
C TYR A 71 1.72 13.54 -14.86
N ASP A 72 0.91 12.60 -15.34
CA ASP A 72 -0.56 12.75 -15.36
C ASP A 72 -1.16 12.83 -13.96
N LEU A 73 -0.61 12.10 -12.99
CA LEU A 73 -1.08 12.15 -11.61
C LEU A 73 -0.68 13.46 -10.92
N ALA A 74 0.54 13.93 -11.10
CA ALA A 74 1.00 15.24 -10.64
C ALA A 74 0.13 16.37 -11.22
N ASN A 75 -0.23 16.24 -12.50
CA ASN A 75 -1.04 17.22 -13.21
C ASN A 75 -2.44 17.42 -12.60
N LYS A 76 -2.98 16.45 -11.86
CA LYS A 76 -4.30 16.60 -11.21
C LYS A 76 -4.32 17.72 -10.16
N ILE A 77 -3.36 17.75 -9.25
CA ILE A 77 -3.23 18.86 -8.28
C ILE A 77 -2.83 20.14 -9.01
N PHE A 78 -1.84 20.07 -9.91
CA PHE A 78 -1.35 21.23 -10.63
C PHE A 78 -2.44 21.93 -11.40
N ARG A 79 -3.27 21.23 -12.15
CA ARG A 79 -4.39 21.80 -12.92
C ARG A 79 -5.43 22.46 -12.03
N GLU A 80 -5.76 21.90 -10.88
CA GLU A 80 -6.68 22.51 -9.93
C GLU A 80 -6.12 23.83 -9.41
N VAL A 81 -4.80 23.89 -9.10
CA VAL A 81 -4.10 25.12 -8.72
C VAL A 81 -4.09 26.12 -9.88
N TYR A 82 -3.71 25.68 -11.08
CA TYR A 82 -3.58 26.48 -12.29
C TYR A 82 -4.90 27.16 -12.65
N TRP A 83 -5.96 26.37 -12.81
CA TRP A 83 -7.25 26.91 -13.22
C TRP A 83 -7.92 27.75 -12.14
N THR A 84 -7.71 27.45 -10.86
CA THR A 84 -8.24 28.28 -9.77
C THR A 84 -7.55 29.64 -9.75
N LEU A 85 -6.23 29.72 -9.92
CA LEU A 85 -5.51 30.99 -10.02
C LEU A 85 -5.97 31.80 -11.23
N HIS A 86 -6.06 31.20 -12.40
CA HIS A 86 -6.50 31.86 -13.61
C HIS A 86 -7.95 32.39 -13.51
N ARG A 87 -8.84 31.66 -12.85
CA ARG A 87 -10.24 32.04 -12.68
C ARG A 87 -10.45 33.09 -11.60
N CYS A 88 -9.79 32.93 -10.44
CA CYS A 88 -10.09 33.72 -9.25
C CYS A 88 -9.07 34.84 -8.99
N LEU A 89 -7.82 34.66 -9.38
CA LEU A 89 -6.69 35.53 -9.05
C LEU A 89 -5.77 35.82 -10.26
N PRO A 90 -6.29 36.12 -11.46
CA PRO A 90 -5.46 36.25 -12.67
C PRO A 90 -4.40 37.35 -12.54
N ARG A 91 -4.69 38.44 -11.78
CA ARG A 91 -3.74 39.54 -11.55
C ARG A 91 -2.56 39.17 -10.63
N PHE A 92 -2.63 38.04 -9.93
CA PHE A 92 -1.55 37.54 -9.09
C PHE A 92 -0.52 36.74 -9.87
N ILE A 93 -0.84 36.29 -11.09
CA ILE A 93 0.02 35.50 -11.93
C ILE A 93 1.02 36.39 -12.65
N SER A 94 2.32 36.15 -12.43
CA SER A 94 3.44 36.78 -13.16
C SER A 94 3.79 36.00 -14.40
N GLU A 95 3.90 34.67 -14.29
CA GLU A 95 4.20 33.75 -15.39
C GLU A 95 3.48 32.41 -15.16
N SER A 96 3.04 31.78 -16.22
CA SER A 96 2.47 30.43 -16.12
C SER A 96 2.60 29.67 -17.43
N SER A 97 2.70 28.33 -17.30
CA SER A 97 2.71 27.40 -18.42
C SER A 97 2.08 26.08 -18.00
N GLU A 98 0.92 25.74 -18.55
CA GLU A 98 0.28 24.45 -18.29
C GLU A 98 1.15 23.29 -18.82
N ALA A 99 1.72 23.45 -20.01
CA ALA A 99 2.55 22.42 -20.63
C ALA A 99 3.82 22.08 -19.82
N ARG A 100 4.42 23.09 -19.17
CA ARG A 100 5.60 22.89 -18.31
C ARG A 100 5.23 22.63 -16.86
N MET A 101 3.94 22.59 -16.53
CA MET A 101 3.41 22.58 -15.16
C MET A 101 4.13 23.59 -14.25
N TYR A 102 4.11 24.86 -14.62
CA TYR A 102 4.79 25.94 -13.94
C TYR A 102 3.90 27.15 -13.74
N ILE A 103 3.93 27.71 -12.53
CA ILE A 103 3.29 28.99 -12.21
C ILE A 103 4.22 29.79 -11.31
N ARG A 104 4.34 31.10 -11.60
CA ARG A 104 4.98 32.09 -10.74
C ARG A 104 4.02 33.22 -10.45
N LEU A 105 3.94 33.60 -9.18
CA LEU A 105 3.10 34.70 -8.74
C LEU A 105 3.92 35.99 -8.57
N ILE A 106 3.23 37.14 -8.57
CA ILE A 106 3.86 38.45 -8.40
C ILE A 106 4.52 38.64 -7.03
N ASN A 107 4.14 37.86 -5.99
CA ASN A 107 4.79 37.81 -4.69
C ASN A 107 6.10 37.01 -4.70
N GLY A 108 6.54 36.51 -5.87
CA GLY A 108 7.74 35.68 -6.06
C GLY A 108 7.59 34.21 -5.69
N CYS A 109 6.41 33.77 -5.23
CA CYS A 109 6.17 32.34 -5.02
C CYS A 109 5.98 31.61 -6.35
N GLU A 110 6.49 30.38 -6.40
CA GLU A 110 6.42 29.54 -7.59
C GLU A 110 6.06 28.10 -7.25
N VAL A 111 5.37 27.43 -8.16
CA VAL A 111 5.03 26.02 -8.05
C VAL A 111 5.35 25.29 -9.36
N PHE A 112 5.94 24.12 -9.22
CA PHE A 112 6.28 23.21 -10.33
C PHE A 112 5.58 21.87 -10.14
N GLY A 113 5.00 21.34 -11.21
CA GLY A 113 4.60 19.94 -11.26
C GLY A 113 5.78 19.05 -11.64
N LYS A 114 5.97 17.97 -10.94
CA LYS A 114 7.07 17.00 -11.12
C LYS A 114 6.54 15.57 -11.12
N SER A 115 7.20 14.68 -11.85
CA SER A 115 6.91 13.25 -11.84
C SER A 115 7.96 12.48 -11.05
N ALA A 116 7.49 11.48 -10.30
CA ALA A 116 8.35 10.54 -9.59
C ALA A 116 8.91 9.40 -10.46
N ASP A 117 8.47 9.31 -11.73
CA ASP A 117 8.98 8.31 -12.68
C ASP A 117 10.50 8.47 -12.93
N ASN A 118 10.99 9.71 -12.81
CA ASN A 118 12.42 10.01 -12.92
C ASN A 118 12.92 10.69 -11.63
N PRO A 119 13.33 9.93 -10.61
CA PRO A 119 13.80 10.47 -9.33
C PRO A 119 14.99 11.44 -9.44
N VAL A 120 15.85 11.26 -10.43
CA VAL A 120 17.01 12.13 -10.66
C VAL A 120 16.58 13.58 -10.94
N SER A 121 15.43 13.79 -11.58
CA SER A 121 14.88 15.12 -11.85
C SER A 121 14.36 15.84 -10.61
N LEU A 122 14.31 15.17 -9.48
CA LEU A 122 13.86 15.68 -8.17
C LEU A 122 15.03 16.06 -7.24
N ILE A 123 16.27 15.96 -7.70
CA ILE A 123 17.47 16.24 -6.91
C ILE A 123 17.99 17.66 -7.24
N GLY A 124 18.56 18.33 -6.24
CA GLY A 124 19.39 19.53 -6.44
C GLY A 124 18.68 20.88 -6.26
N GLU A 125 17.39 20.92 -5.90
CA GLU A 125 16.67 22.16 -5.63
C GLU A 125 16.23 22.25 -4.15
N GLY A 126 16.41 23.40 -3.50
CA GLY A 126 15.86 23.66 -2.17
C GLY A 126 14.39 24.07 -2.24
N LEU A 127 13.54 23.41 -1.44
CA LEU A 127 12.09 23.62 -1.42
C LEU A 127 11.59 24.14 -0.08
N ASP A 128 10.59 25.01 -0.15
CA ASP A 128 9.84 25.45 1.03
C ASP A 128 8.65 24.52 1.35
N GLY A 129 8.20 23.74 0.37
CA GLY A 129 7.18 22.73 0.58
C GLY A 129 6.93 21.85 -0.64
N VAL A 130 6.40 20.65 -0.39
CA VAL A 130 6.02 19.69 -1.43
C VAL A 130 4.64 19.11 -1.14
N PHE A 131 3.85 18.96 -2.19
CA PHE A 131 2.54 18.31 -2.18
C PHE A 131 2.63 17.04 -3.03
N ILE A 132 2.50 15.89 -2.41
CA ILE A 132 2.69 14.58 -3.05
C ILE A 132 1.34 13.87 -3.13
N ASP A 133 0.81 13.68 -4.34
CA ASP A 133 -0.44 12.94 -4.54
C ASP A 133 -0.18 11.48 -4.89
N GLU A 134 -1.09 10.61 -4.49
CA GLU A 134 -1.03 9.16 -4.66
C GLU A 134 0.31 8.56 -4.17
N ALA A 135 0.81 9.07 -3.04
CA ALA A 135 2.13 8.75 -2.48
C ALA A 135 2.36 7.25 -2.24
N ALA A 136 1.30 6.49 -1.89
CA ALA A 136 1.41 5.04 -1.70
C ALA A 136 1.82 4.26 -2.96
N LYS A 137 1.68 4.87 -4.14
CA LYS A 137 2.09 4.27 -5.43
C LYS A 137 3.53 4.60 -5.82
N MET A 138 4.19 5.44 -5.05
CA MET A 138 5.60 5.79 -5.27
C MET A 138 6.52 4.81 -4.55
N LYS A 139 7.74 4.69 -5.06
CA LYS A 139 8.79 3.95 -4.37
C LYS A 139 9.28 4.74 -3.16
N ARG A 140 9.69 4.04 -2.10
CA ARG A 140 10.20 4.63 -0.86
C ARG A 140 11.42 5.53 -1.09
N GLU A 141 12.32 5.09 -1.96
CA GLU A 141 13.58 5.78 -2.28
C GLU A 141 13.33 7.17 -2.89
N VAL A 142 12.23 7.37 -3.62
CA VAL A 142 11.86 8.68 -4.14
C VAL A 142 11.63 9.70 -3.03
N TRP A 143 10.98 9.28 -1.95
CA TRP A 143 10.81 10.13 -0.79
C TRP A 143 12.13 10.33 -0.04
N GLU A 144 12.80 9.24 0.32
CA GLU A 144 13.93 9.28 1.24
C GLU A 144 15.20 9.89 0.61
N GLU A 145 15.47 9.58 -0.66
CA GLU A 145 16.72 9.94 -1.32
C GLU A 145 16.58 11.18 -2.23
N ALA A 146 15.41 11.41 -2.83
CA ALA A 146 15.25 12.51 -3.76
C ALA A 146 14.48 13.70 -3.14
N ILE A 147 13.27 13.50 -2.58
CA ILE A 147 12.42 14.61 -2.14
C ILE A 147 12.79 15.10 -0.72
N ARG A 148 12.94 14.21 0.25
CA ARG A 148 13.19 14.59 1.65
C ARG A 148 14.43 15.48 1.84
N PRO A 149 15.56 15.24 1.14
CA PRO A 149 16.73 16.11 1.21
C PRO A 149 16.48 17.54 0.72
N THR A 150 15.62 17.75 -0.32
CA THR A 150 15.33 19.07 -0.88
C THR A 150 14.64 20.02 0.13
N LEU A 151 14.06 19.47 1.19
CA LEU A 151 13.38 20.22 2.25
C LEU A 151 14.34 20.65 3.39
N ALA A 152 15.58 20.19 3.40
CA ALA A 152 16.49 20.39 4.52
C ALA A 152 16.91 21.84 4.68
N ASP A 153 17.39 22.45 3.59
CA ASP A 153 17.99 23.80 3.60
C ASP A 153 17.04 24.89 4.04
N ARG A 154 15.74 24.73 3.72
CA ARG A 154 14.70 25.73 3.97
C ARG A 154 13.73 25.35 5.08
N ASN A 155 14.04 24.27 5.82
CA ASN A 155 13.11 23.67 6.77
C ASN A 155 11.71 23.46 6.19
N GLY A 156 11.68 23.03 4.91
CA GLY A 156 10.46 22.86 4.13
C GLY A 156 9.55 21.77 4.69
N PHE A 157 8.27 21.83 4.34
CA PHE A 157 7.25 20.89 4.77
C PHE A 157 6.88 19.90 3.65
N ALA A 158 6.18 18.80 4.02
CA ALA A 158 5.57 17.91 3.04
C ALA A 158 4.12 17.58 3.40
N VAL A 159 3.29 17.56 2.37
CA VAL A 159 1.90 17.08 2.40
C VAL A 159 1.80 15.86 1.50
N PHE A 160 1.34 14.76 2.07
CA PHE A 160 1.07 13.53 1.33
C PHE A 160 -0.42 13.30 1.26
N THR A 161 -0.91 12.97 0.08
CA THR A 161 -2.29 12.51 -0.12
C THR A 161 -2.27 11.17 -0.84
N THR A 162 -3.11 10.23 -0.41
CA THR A 162 -3.17 8.91 -1.04
C THR A 162 -4.46 8.16 -0.72
N THR A 163 -4.78 7.19 -1.57
CA THR A 163 -5.55 6.00 -1.19
C THR A 163 -4.54 4.95 -0.73
N PRO A 164 -4.81 4.16 0.32
CA PRO A 164 -3.89 3.12 0.76
C PRO A 164 -3.56 2.12 -0.36
N PHE A 165 -2.37 1.56 -0.31
CA PHE A 165 -1.95 0.47 -1.20
C PHE A 165 -1.23 -0.58 -0.37
N GLY A 166 -2.00 -1.48 0.25
CA GLY A 166 -1.50 -2.39 1.26
C GLY A 166 -0.84 -1.68 2.44
N ARG A 167 -0.08 -2.40 3.25
CA ARG A 167 0.78 -1.84 4.31
C ARG A 167 2.21 -1.65 3.80
N ASN A 168 2.38 -0.77 2.82
CA ASN A 168 3.68 -0.43 2.28
C ASN A 168 4.43 0.60 3.17
N TRP A 169 5.53 1.16 2.68
CA TRP A 169 6.36 2.15 3.40
C TRP A 169 5.58 3.35 3.93
N LEU A 170 4.49 3.73 3.28
CA LEU A 170 3.67 4.87 3.70
C LEU A 170 2.87 4.56 4.97
N PHE A 171 2.59 3.29 5.26
CA PHE A 171 1.95 2.89 6.52
C PHE A 171 2.85 3.19 7.73
N GLU A 172 4.17 3.08 7.58
CA GLU A 172 5.12 3.47 8.64
C GLU A 172 5.02 4.97 8.94
N LEU A 173 4.95 5.82 7.88
CA LEU A 173 4.75 7.26 8.04
C LEU A 173 3.38 7.60 8.63
N PHE A 174 2.35 6.85 8.25
CA PHE A 174 1.02 7.00 8.82
C PHE A 174 1.04 6.72 10.33
N THR A 175 1.62 5.60 10.73
CA THR A 175 1.75 5.23 12.15
C THR A 175 2.57 6.26 12.93
N LYS A 176 3.64 6.78 12.33
CA LYS A 176 4.44 7.86 12.90
C LYS A 176 3.61 9.12 13.16
N GLY A 177 2.71 9.48 12.24
CA GLY A 177 1.82 10.64 12.39
C GLY A 177 0.65 10.44 13.36
N GLN A 178 0.41 9.20 13.84
CA GLN A 178 -0.55 8.88 14.90
C GLN A 178 0.09 8.90 16.29
N ASP A 179 1.41 8.92 16.38
CA ASP A 179 2.15 8.95 17.65
C ASP A 179 2.23 10.40 18.15
N SER A 180 1.58 10.69 19.26
CA SER A 180 1.57 12.02 19.90
C SER A 180 2.94 12.49 20.39
N LEU A 181 3.93 11.60 20.51
CA LEU A 181 5.30 11.94 20.85
C LEU A 181 6.08 12.49 19.66
N VAL A 182 5.60 12.31 18.45
CA VAL A 182 6.24 12.75 17.20
C VAL A 182 5.60 14.06 16.73
N VAL A 183 6.07 15.17 17.24
CA VAL A 183 5.46 16.50 17.06
C VAL A 183 5.53 17.08 15.64
N ASP A 184 6.41 16.58 14.79
CA ASP A 184 6.60 17.06 13.42
C ASP A 184 5.82 16.26 12.35
N TRP A 185 5.07 15.23 12.76
CA TRP A 185 4.22 14.40 11.91
C TRP A 185 2.79 14.39 12.40
N GLU A 186 1.85 14.44 11.46
CA GLU A 186 0.43 14.25 11.72
C GLU A 186 -0.22 13.51 10.56
N SER A 187 -1.10 12.57 10.85
CA SER A 187 -1.77 11.78 9.84
C SER A 187 -3.27 11.60 10.12
N TRP A 188 -4.06 11.51 9.06
CA TRP A 188 -5.51 11.30 9.12
C TRP A 188 -5.90 10.18 8.17
N GLN A 189 -6.93 9.45 8.57
CA GLN A 189 -7.54 8.42 7.74
C GLN A 189 -9.05 8.65 7.68
N PHE A 190 -9.61 8.72 6.46
CA PHE A 190 -11.03 8.95 6.26
C PHE A 190 -11.59 8.09 5.14
N GLY A 191 -12.74 7.44 5.42
CA GLY A 191 -13.54 6.77 4.39
C GLY A 191 -14.32 7.76 3.53
N THR A 192 -14.64 7.36 2.30
CA THR A 192 -15.45 8.14 1.34
C THR A 192 -16.79 8.59 1.93
N VAL A 193 -17.38 7.79 2.80
CA VAL A 193 -18.65 8.09 3.49
C VAL A 193 -18.60 9.40 4.29
N THR A 194 -17.41 9.86 4.67
CA THR A 194 -17.25 11.14 5.39
C THR A 194 -17.26 12.37 4.49
N ASN A 195 -17.31 12.18 3.17
CA ASN A 195 -17.50 13.27 2.21
C ASN A 195 -19.01 13.52 2.01
N PRO A 196 -19.56 14.66 2.46
CA PRO A 196 -21.00 14.93 2.37
C PRO A 196 -21.51 15.13 0.94
N TYR A 197 -20.63 15.30 -0.03
CA TYR A 197 -20.97 15.44 -1.44
C TYR A 197 -21.13 14.13 -2.18
N ILE A 198 -20.86 12.98 -1.53
CA ILE A 198 -21.05 11.65 -2.11
C ILE A 198 -22.32 11.06 -1.51
N PRO A 199 -23.31 10.67 -2.32
CA PRO A 199 -24.53 10.04 -1.81
C PRO A 199 -24.20 8.73 -1.07
N ALA A 200 -24.82 8.52 0.09
CA ALA A 200 -24.64 7.30 0.87
C ALA A 200 -25.02 6.03 0.08
N SER A 201 -25.99 6.15 -0.84
CA SER A 201 -26.39 5.08 -1.75
C SER A 201 -25.24 4.59 -2.64
N GLU A 202 -24.36 5.48 -3.11
CA GLU A 202 -23.19 5.11 -3.91
C GLU A 202 -22.17 4.31 -3.11
N VAL A 203 -21.98 4.68 -1.84
CA VAL A 203 -21.10 3.94 -0.93
C VAL A 203 -21.65 2.54 -0.67
N GLU A 204 -22.95 2.42 -0.47
CA GLU A 204 -23.61 1.14 -0.24
C GLU A 204 -23.63 0.25 -1.49
N LEU A 205 -23.87 0.81 -2.68
CA LEU A 205 -23.75 0.08 -3.94
C LEU A 205 -22.33 -0.46 -4.16
N ALA A 206 -21.32 0.34 -3.84
CA ALA A 206 -19.94 -0.11 -3.92
C ALA A 206 -19.67 -1.24 -2.91
N ARG A 207 -20.23 -1.16 -1.69
CA ARG A 207 -20.09 -2.21 -0.66
C ARG A 207 -20.67 -3.54 -1.11
N LEU A 208 -21.81 -3.52 -1.83
CA LEU A 208 -22.48 -4.71 -2.34
C LEU A 208 -21.82 -5.30 -3.58
N SER A 209 -21.15 -4.48 -4.39
CA SER A 209 -20.61 -4.87 -5.70
C SER A 209 -19.13 -5.22 -5.70
N LEU A 210 -18.38 -4.76 -4.70
CA LEU A 210 -16.93 -4.97 -4.64
C LEU A 210 -16.57 -6.08 -3.64
N PRO A 211 -15.49 -6.82 -3.88
CA PRO A 211 -14.89 -7.64 -2.83
C PRO A 211 -14.58 -6.82 -1.58
N ASP A 212 -14.83 -7.38 -0.39
CA ASP A 212 -14.66 -6.69 0.90
C ASP A 212 -13.32 -5.96 1.03
N ARG A 213 -12.23 -6.62 0.61
CA ARG A 213 -10.88 -6.04 0.62
C ARG A 213 -10.80 -4.77 -0.25
N ALA A 214 -11.31 -4.83 -1.47
CA ALA A 214 -11.30 -3.70 -2.39
C ALA A 214 -12.16 -2.55 -1.84
N PHE A 215 -13.34 -2.86 -1.29
CA PHE A 215 -14.19 -1.85 -0.66
C PHE A 215 -13.50 -1.18 0.53
N ARG A 216 -12.92 -1.95 1.43
CA ARG A 216 -12.22 -1.41 2.61
C ARG A 216 -11.04 -0.53 2.23
N GLN A 217 -10.21 -0.95 1.27
CA GLN A 217 -9.07 -0.17 0.81
C GLN A 217 -9.50 1.07 0.03
N GLU A 218 -10.34 0.90 -1.00
CA GLU A 218 -10.62 1.95 -1.97
C GLU A 218 -11.70 2.93 -1.49
N TRP A 219 -12.64 2.50 -0.61
CA TRP A 219 -13.73 3.32 -0.13
C TRP A 219 -13.62 3.70 1.34
N LEU A 220 -13.14 2.82 2.21
CA LEU A 220 -12.94 3.17 3.61
C LEU A 220 -11.55 3.77 3.87
N GLY A 221 -10.63 3.68 2.92
CA GLY A 221 -9.27 4.19 3.07
C GLY A 221 -8.43 3.40 4.07
N GLU A 222 -8.75 2.11 4.26
CA GLU A 222 -8.07 1.26 5.23
C GLU A 222 -6.79 0.67 4.65
N PHE A 223 -5.73 0.63 5.47
CA PHE A 223 -4.53 -0.13 5.15
C PHE A 223 -4.80 -1.61 5.35
N ILE A 224 -4.87 -2.35 4.27
CA ILE A 224 -5.07 -3.80 4.29
C ILE A 224 -3.70 -4.47 4.20
N ASP A 225 -3.46 -5.50 5.01
CA ASP A 225 -2.23 -6.30 4.89
C ASP A 225 -2.19 -7.01 3.54
N ASP A 226 -1.19 -6.62 2.74
CA ASP A 226 -0.91 -7.23 1.43
C ASP A 226 -0.08 -8.51 1.55
N ASN A 227 0.19 -8.96 2.76
CA ASN A 227 0.83 -10.26 2.97
C ASN A 227 -0.08 -11.35 2.43
N GLY A 228 -0.26 -11.33 1.11
CA GLY A 228 -0.85 -12.36 0.28
C GLY A 228 -1.81 -13.39 0.92
N SER A 229 -2.38 -13.06 2.06
CA SER A 229 -3.21 -13.99 2.79
C SER A 229 -4.56 -14.08 2.12
N VAL A 230 -4.56 -14.87 1.05
CA VAL A 230 -5.74 -15.57 0.56
C VAL A 230 -6.49 -16.20 1.74
N PHE A 231 -5.78 -16.47 2.82
CA PHE A 231 -6.29 -17.08 4.03
C PHE A 231 -6.55 -16.04 5.13
N ARG A 232 -7.80 -15.86 5.48
CA ARG A 232 -8.25 -14.99 6.59
C ARG A 232 -8.25 -15.76 7.90
N GLY A 233 -8.10 -15.08 9.04
CA GLY A 233 -8.20 -15.73 10.35
C GLY A 233 -7.05 -16.69 10.65
N VAL A 234 -5.87 -16.56 10.02
CA VAL A 234 -4.75 -17.47 10.24
C VAL A 234 -4.32 -17.48 11.71
N LYS A 235 -4.38 -16.35 12.40
CA LYS A 235 -4.02 -16.26 13.83
C LYS A 235 -4.99 -17.02 14.72
N GLU A 236 -6.27 -17.01 14.38
CA GLU A 236 -7.35 -17.72 15.08
C GLU A 236 -7.28 -19.21 14.86
N CYS A 237 -6.62 -19.66 13.79
CA CYS A 237 -6.40 -21.08 13.48
C CYS A 237 -5.17 -21.66 14.18
N ILE A 238 -4.36 -20.83 14.85
CA ILE A 238 -3.15 -21.32 15.53
C ILE A 238 -3.53 -21.93 16.88
N ASP A 239 -3.23 -23.22 17.03
CA ASP A 239 -3.29 -23.87 18.34
C ASP A 239 -2.10 -23.38 19.19
N THR A 240 -2.37 -22.52 20.17
CA THR A 240 -1.37 -21.93 21.05
C THR A 240 -0.79 -22.95 22.05
N THR A 241 -1.37 -24.13 22.16
CA THR A 241 -0.86 -25.23 23.02
C THR A 241 0.28 -25.98 22.36
N LEU A 242 0.44 -25.88 21.02
CA LEU A 242 1.54 -26.50 20.31
C LEU A 242 2.86 -25.73 20.57
N LYS A 243 3.93 -26.49 20.80
CA LYS A 243 5.27 -25.93 20.99
C LYS A 243 5.70 -25.13 19.75
N LYS A 244 6.35 -23.97 19.96
CA LYS A 244 6.93 -23.20 18.86
C LYS A 244 7.85 -24.09 18.01
N ILE A 245 7.72 -23.97 16.69
CA ILE A 245 8.62 -24.61 15.73
C ILE A 245 9.99 -23.92 15.86
N ASN A 246 10.92 -24.53 16.55
CA ASN A 246 12.25 -23.94 16.84
C ASN A 246 13.35 -24.41 15.87
N SER A 247 13.06 -25.34 14.95
CA SER A 247 14.05 -25.91 14.03
C SER A 247 13.49 -25.99 12.61
N VAL A 248 14.26 -25.50 11.66
CA VAL A 248 13.93 -25.52 10.22
C VAL A 248 14.44 -26.81 9.57
N SER A 249 15.28 -27.60 10.24
CA SER A 249 16.02 -28.72 9.65
C SER A 249 15.36 -30.11 9.80
N ASN A 250 14.41 -30.28 10.70
CA ASN A 250 13.75 -31.56 10.97
C ASN A 250 12.24 -31.45 10.77
N PRO A 251 11.57 -32.50 10.23
CA PRO A 251 10.10 -32.47 10.13
C PRO A 251 9.46 -32.35 11.51
N GLN A 252 8.39 -31.57 11.61
CA GLN A 252 7.59 -31.39 12.81
C GLN A 252 6.38 -32.32 12.73
N ILE A 253 6.25 -33.22 13.69
CA ILE A 253 5.11 -34.12 13.84
C ILE A 253 4.25 -33.59 15.00
N PHE A 254 3.08 -33.07 14.69
CA PHE A 254 2.17 -32.52 15.69
C PHE A 254 1.22 -33.58 16.24
N GLU A 255 0.82 -34.53 15.39
CA GLU A 255 0.00 -35.69 15.77
C GLU A 255 0.55 -36.95 15.10
N GLN A 256 0.66 -38.05 15.82
CA GLN A 256 1.04 -39.32 15.24
C GLN A 256 -0.05 -39.87 14.33
N PRO A 257 0.31 -40.53 13.22
CA PRO A 257 -0.70 -41.11 12.33
C PRO A 257 -1.56 -42.16 13.05
N GLN A 258 -2.83 -42.21 12.70
CA GLN A 258 -3.81 -43.11 13.26
C GLN A 258 -4.28 -44.08 12.16
N ASP A 259 -4.31 -45.37 12.46
CA ASP A 259 -4.78 -46.38 11.51
C ASP A 259 -6.22 -46.11 11.04
N GLY A 260 -6.45 -46.31 9.75
CA GLY A 260 -7.76 -46.10 9.13
C GLY A 260 -8.16 -44.59 8.91
N ARG A 261 -7.34 -43.62 9.36
CA ARG A 261 -7.60 -42.20 9.07
C ARG A 261 -7.06 -41.80 7.71
N MET A 262 -7.80 -40.93 7.03
CA MET A 262 -7.39 -40.28 5.78
C MET A 262 -6.66 -39.00 6.06
N TYR A 263 -5.58 -38.78 5.32
CA TYR A 263 -4.77 -37.58 5.37
C TYR A 263 -4.60 -37.00 3.97
N VAL A 264 -4.54 -35.69 3.91
CA VAL A 264 -4.32 -34.91 2.67
C VAL A 264 -3.18 -33.92 2.91
N GLY A 265 -2.47 -33.55 1.87
CA GLY A 265 -1.39 -32.58 2.05
C GLY A 265 -1.08 -31.77 0.80
N GLY A 266 -0.21 -30.79 0.97
CA GLY A 266 0.32 -29.96 -0.10
C GLY A 266 1.83 -29.93 -0.08
N VAL A 267 2.41 -29.84 -1.28
CA VAL A 267 3.86 -29.71 -1.46
C VAL A 267 4.13 -28.54 -2.38
N ASP A 268 4.89 -27.57 -1.88
CA ASP A 268 5.48 -26.48 -2.67
C ASP A 268 6.96 -26.77 -2.85
N LEU A 269 7.44 -26.77 -4.10
CA LEU A 269 8.78 -27.23 -4.49
C LEU A 269 9.72 -26.05 -4.76
N ALA A 270 10.88 -26.05 -4.09
CA ALA A 270 11.95 -25.09 -4.37
C ALA A 270 13.35 -25.74 -4.25
N LYS A 271 14.39 -25.14 -4.83
CA LYS A 271 15.74 -25.73 -4.81
C LYS A 271 16.82 -24.84 -4.19
N HIS A 272 16.88 -23.57 -4.57
CA HIS A 272 18.05 -22.72 -4.27
C HIS A 272 17.74 -21.59 -3.28
N GLU A 273 16.89 -20.66 -3.63
CA GLU A 273 16.61 -19.46 -2.84
C GLU A 273 15.41 -19.63 -1.92
N ASP A 274 14.35 -20.29 -2.42
CA ASP A 274 13.14 -20.58 -1.67
C ASP A 274 13.21 -21.94 -0.95
N PHE A 275 12.19 -22.21 -0.14
CA PHE A 275 12.06 -23.43 0.63
C PHE A 275 11.06 -24.39 -0.01
N THR A 276 11.40 -25.68 -0.05
CA THR A 276 10.39 -26.72 -0.22
C THR A 276 9.63 -26.88 1.08
N VAL A 277 8.31 -26.93 0.98
CA VAL A 277 7.40 -27.08 2.12
C VAL A 277 6.48 -28.27 1.89
N ILE A 278 6.35 -29.12 2.89
CA ILE A 278 5.41 -30.26 2.94
C ILE A 278 4.49 -30.04 4.13
N ILE A 279 3.17 -30.00 3.87
CA ILE A 279 2.16 -29.92 4.92
C ILE A 279 1.21 -31.10 4.76
N ILE A 280 0.91 -31.80 5.86
CA ILE A 280 -0.12 -32.86 5.87
C ILE A 280 -1.14 -32.50 6.96
N ALA A 281 -2.41 -32.67 6.62
CA ALA A 281 -3.53 -32.42 7.50
C ALA A 281 -4.50 -33.61 7.51
N ARG A 282 -5.25 -33.73 8.57
CA ARG A 282 -6.39 -34.66 8.64
C ARG A 282 -7.44 -34.28 7.61
N ALA A 283 -7.98 -35.26 6.88
CA ALA A 283 -9.01 -34.99 5.87
C ALA A 283 -10.36 -34.58 6.47
N ASP A 284 -10.66 -35.05 7.69
CA ASP A 284 -11.93 -34.81 8.38
C ASP A 284 -12.10 -33.38 8.89
N ASN A 285 -11.12 -32.84 9.59
CA ASN A 285 -11.22 -31.53 10.26
C ASN A 285 -10.15 -30.52 9.82
N LYS A 286 -9.32 -30.85 8.85
CA LYS A 286 -8.26 -30.00 8.30
C LYS A 286 -7.16 -29.60 9.31
N THR A 287 -7.07 -30.27 10.46
CA THR A 287 -5.99 -30.01 11.42
C THR A 287 -4.66 -30.44 10.82
N VAL A 288 -3.67 -29.53 10.81
CA VAL A 288 -2.31 -29.83 10.36
C VAL A 288 -1.63 -30.76 11.35
N VAL A 289 -1.14 -31.89 10.88
CA VAL A 289 -0.51 -32.93 11.70
C VAL A 289 0.98 -33.08 11.43
N TYR A 290 1.44 -32.59 10.26
CA TYR A 290 2.83 -32.66 9.84
C TYR A 290 3.23 -31.40 9.08
N PHE A 291 4.44 -30.91 9.35
CA PHE A 291 5.06 -29.80 8.65
C PHE A 291 6.54 -30.09 8.46
N ASP A 292 7.04 -29.95 7.23
CA ASP A 292 8.45 -29.99 6.90
C ASP A 292 8.82 -28.83 5.99
N ARG A 293 9.91 -28.14 6.28
CA ARG A 293 10.41 -27.01 5.52
C ARG A 293 11.93 -27.10 5.40
N PHE A 294 12.41 -27.13 4.16
CA PHE A 294 13.84 -27.24 3.89
C PHE A 294 14.21 -26.57 2.57
N ASN A 295 15.49 -26.25 2.40
CA ASN A 295 16.04 -25.72 1.15
C ASN A 295 17.44 -26.30 0.90
N GLN A 296 18.01 -26.02 -0.27
CA GLN A 296 19.36 -26.41 -0.66
C GLN A 296 19.63 -27.90 -0.57
N ILE A 297 18.61 -28.73 -0.78
CA ILE A 297 18.69 -30.20 -0.79
C ILE A 297 18.47 -30.70 -2.22
N ASP A 298 19.24 -31.73 -2.61
CA ASP A 298 19.13 -32.42 -3.92
C ASP A 298 17.72 -32.98 -4.17
N TRP A 299 17.28 -32.93 -5.43
CA TRP A 299 15.95 -33.38 -5.82
C TRP A 299 15.65 -34.82 -5.42
N ASN A 300 16.65 -35.73 -5.44
CA ASN A 300 16.42 -37.11 -5.04
C ASN A 300 16.12 -37.23 -3.54
N LEU A 301 16.83 -36.47 -2.72
CA LEU A 301 16.55 -36.41 -1.28
C LEU A 301 15.21 -35.74 -0.99
N GLN A 302 14.81 -34.71 -1.75
CA GLN A 302 13.49 -34.08 -1.63
C GLN A 302 12.38 -35.10 -1.93
N LYS A 303 12.50 -35.86 -3.05
CA LYS A 303 11.53 -36.90 -3.43
C LYS A 303 11.39 -37.96 -2.37
N GLU A 304 12.50 -38.41 -1.77
CA GLU A 304 12.47 -39.36 -0.66
C GLU A 304 11.80 -38.82 0.60
N ARG A 305 12.00 -37.53 0.93
CA ARG A 305 11.32 -36.91 2.06
C ARG A 305 9.80 -36.80 1.82
N ILE A 306 9.39 -36.43 0.63
CA ILE A 306 7.95 -36.34 0.23
C ILE A 306 7.34 -37.75 0.33
N LYS A 307 8.02 -38.79 -0.21
CA LYS A 307 7.55 -40.15 -0.14
C LYS A 307 7.40 -40.64 1.31
N LYS A 308 8.42 -40.41 2.15
CA LYS A 308 8.37 -40.77 3.57
C LYS A 308 7.23 -40.11 4.30
N ALA A 309 6.99 -38.82 4.06
CA ALA A 309 5.90 -38.10 4.68
C ALA A 309 4.53 -38.66 4.25
N SER A 310 4.31 -38.91 2.97
CA SER A 310 3.07 -39.54 2.48
C SER A 310 2.85 -40.93 3.13
N LEU A 311 3.83 -41.77 3.10
CA LEU A 311 3.73 -43.13 3.66
C LEU A 311 3.51 -43.12 5.17
N LEU A 312 4.15 -42.21 5.90
CA LEU A 312 3.97 -42.09 7.36
C LEU A 312 2.51 -41.82 7.71
N TYR A 313 1.80 -41.05 6.89
CA TYR A 313 0.39 -40.70 7.11
C TYR A 313 -0.56 -41.49 6.19
N ASN A 314 -0.47 -42.82 6.24
CA ASN A 314 -1.37 -43.77 5.58
C ASN A 314 -1.47 -43.54 4.05
N ASN A 315 -0.34 -43.28 3.38
CA ASN A 315 -0.26 -42.92 1.97
C ASN A 315 -1.11 -41.65 1.66
N ALA A 316 -0.88 -40.59 2.43
CA ALA A 316 -1.58 -39.33 2.30
C ALA A 316 -1.59 -38.82 0.85
N ARG A 317 -2.74 -38.38 0.37
CA ARG A 317 -2.87 -37.75 -0.94
C ARG A 317 -2.23 -36.37 -0.90
N LEU A 318 -1.21 -36.15 -1.72
CA LEU A 318 -0.47 -34.88 -1.76
C LEU A 318 -0.72 -34.16 -3.07
N VAL A 319 -1.05 -32.86 -2.96
CA VAL A 319 -1.17 -31.96 -4.10
C VAL A 319 0.15 -31.21 -4.27
N VAL A 320 0.75 -31.28 -5.46
CA VAL A 320 2.08 -30.75 -5.75
C VAL A 320 1.99 -29.60 -6.74
N ASP A 321 2.60 -28.43 -6.44
CA ASP A 321 2.72 -27.35 -7.41
C ASP A 321 3.69 -27.75 -8.53
N CYS A 322 3.15 -27.93 -9.74
CA CYS A 322 3.86 -28.42 -10.91
C CYS A 322 4.40 -27.31 -11.82
N ARG A 323 4.39 -26.04 -11.43
CA ARG A 323 4.91 -24.96 -12.27
C ARG A 323 6.43 -24.99 -12.37
N GLY A 324 6.95 -24.73 -13.57
CA GLY A 324 8.40 -24.67 -13.83
C GLY A 324 9.08 -26.03 -13.70
N VAL A 325 9.97 -26.19 -12.72
CA VAL A 325 10.71 -27.46 -12.48
C VAL A 325 9.85 -28.58 -11.89
N GLY A 326 8.60 -28.29 -11.51
CA GLY A 326 7.73 -29.25 -10.83
C GLY A 326 7.25 -30.41 -11.68
N ASP A 327 7.10 -30.26 -13.00
CA ASP A 327 6.58 -31.32 -13.89
C ASP A 327 7.45 -32.58 -13.85
N GLY A 328 8.77 -32.45 -13.99
CA GLY A 328 9.69 -33.62 -13.96
C GLY A 328 9.72 -34.28 -12.60
N ILE A 329 9.60 -33.53 -11.52
CA ILE A 329 9.59 -34.09 -10.16
C ILE A 329 8.28 -34.80 -9.86
N PHE A 330 7.19 -34.27 -10.35
CA PHE A 330 5.88 -34.87 -10.23
C PHE A 330 5.81 -36.25 -10.91
N ASP A 331 6.35 -36.35 -12.12
CA ASP A 331 6.44 -37.62 -12.84
C ASP A 331 7.31 -38.64 -12.08
N ASP A 332 8.41 -38.19 -11.49
CA ASP A 332 9.27 -39.08 -10.67
C ASP A 332 8.57 -39.55 -9.39
N LEU A 333 7.80 -38.67 -8.71
CA LEU A 333 7.00 -39.03 -7.54
C LEU A 333 5.95 -40.10 -7.89
N LYS A 334 5.29 -39.98 -9.06
CA LYS A 334 4.37 -40.98 -9.57
C LYS A 334 5.07 -42.32 -9.83
N ARG A 335 6.25 -42.31 -10.44
CA ARG A 335 7.06 -43.54 -10.64
C ARG A 335 7.46 -44.18 -9.31
N LEU A 336 7.68 -43.38 -8.26
CA LEU A 336 7.93 -43.83 -6.90
C LEU A 336 6.68 -44.28 -6.15
N GLN A 337 5.52 -44.33 -6.84
CA GLN A 337 4.21 -44.72 -6.30
C GLN A 337 3.73 -43.86 -5.13
N VAL A 338 4.13 -42.58 -5.09
CA VAL A 338 3.59 -41.63 -4.14
C VAL A 338 2.20 -41.17 -4.63
N ASN A 339 1.25 -41.06 -3.71
CA ASN A 339 -0.10 -40.64 -4.00
C ASN A 339 -0.13 -39.10 -4.23
N VAL A 340 0.18 -38.67 -5.46
CA VAL A 340 0.31 -37.26 -5.83
C VAL A 340 -0.66 -36.83 -6.92
N GLU A 341 -1.15 -35.59 -6.80
CA GLU A 341 -1.95 -34.91 -7.82
C GLU A 341 -1.31 -33.58 -8.20
N PRO A 342 -1.41 -33.14 -9.48
CA PRO A 342 -0.84 -31.87 -9.91
C PRO A 342 -1.73 -30.73 -9.49
N PHE A 343 -1.12 -29.60 -9.08
CA PHE A 343 -1.81 -28.34 -8.82
C PHE A 343 -1.22 -27.25 -9.70
N ASN A 344 -2.05 -26.68 -10.58
CA ASN A 344 -1.68 -25.62 -11.50
C ASN A 344 -2.50 -24.37 -11.19
N LEU A 345 -1.90 -23.39 -10.50
CA LEU A 345 -2.50 -22.08 -10.31
C LEU A 345 -2.38 -21.26 -11.59
N SER A 346 -3.42 -21.23 -12.42
CA SER A 346 -3.41 -20.51 -13.68
C SER A 346 -3.77 -19.02 -13.58
N SER A 347 -4.31 -18.55 -12.44
CA SER A 347 -4.64 -17.13 -12.21
C SER A 347 -4.75 -16.78 -10.72
N ASN A 348 -4.61 -15.47 -10.40
CA ASN A 348 -4.88 -14.95 -9.05
C ASN A 348 -6.34 -15.17 -8.59
N ALA A 349 -7.28 -15.30 -9.53
CA ALA A 349 -8.69 -15.57 -9.23
C ALA A 349 -8.91 -16.93 -8.54
N ILE A 350 -8.09 -17.94 -8.84
CA ILE A 350 -8.18 -19.24 -8.16
C ILE A 350 -7.64 -19.14 -6.73
N LYS A 351 -6.65 -18.27 -6.48
CA LYS A 351 -6.14 -18.00 -5.12
C LYS A 351 -7.17 -17.34 -4.21
N GLU A 352 -8.13 -16.62 -4.78
CA GLU A 352 -9.19 -15.93 -4.03
C GLU A 352 -10.40 -16.83 -3.74
N GLN A 353 -10.50 -17.99 -4.41
CA GLN A 353 -11.59 -18.97 -4.23
C GLN A 353 -11.25 -20.12 -3.27
N LEU A 354 -9.99 -20.22 -2.86
CA LEU A 354 -9.50 -21.20 -1.86
C LEU A 354 -9.51 -20.58 -0.46
#